data_b33fdf970ccbf3b8e7dea3289c0c51a9
#
_entry.id   b33fdf970ccbf3b8e7dea3289c0c51a9
#
_cell.length_a   1.000
_cell.length_b   1.000
_cell.length_c   1.000
_cell.angle_alpha   90.00
_cell.angle_beta   90.00
_cell.angle_gamma   90.00
#
_symmetry.space_group_name_H-M   'P 1'
#
loop_
_entity.id
_entity.type
_entity.pdbx_description
1 polymer ?
#
loop_
_entity_poly.entity_id
_entity_poly.type
_entity_poly.pdbx_seq_one_letter_code
_entity_poly.pdbx_strand_id
1 'polypeptide(L)'
;MNKLEKKIEQLERQIIERKSGQEKKLLIQEMKKIGIEKLPYSYSALKQFIDSETMNFHYNKHYKGYVDKLNDALDKKKYGDLELEQIIKNISRYDKTIRNNAGGAFNHALFWNMITPEPKKLTGELYKKITKQYGTFTRFKKEFEKIAK
;
A
#
# COMPACT_ATOMS: atom_id res chain seq x y z
N MET A 1 -18.27 -8.44 7.72
CA MET A 1 -17.91 -7.39 8.70
C MET A 1 -17.92 -7.98 10.10
N ASN A 2 -16.78 -8.04 10.76
CA ASN A 2 -16.66 -8.65 12.09
C ASN A 2 -17.14 -7.67 13.20
N LYS A 3 -17.21 -8.18 14.46
CA LYS A 3 -17.72 -7.38 15.60
C LYS A 3 -16.87 -6.14 15.90
N LEU A 4 -15.56 -6.22 15.62
CA LEU A 4 -14.61 -5.11 15.83
C LEU A 4 -14.82 -4.00 14.79
N GLU A 5 -14.99 -4.37 13.52
CA GLU A 5 -15.27 -3.44 12.42
C GLU A 5 -16.56 -2.64 12.67
N LYS A 6 -17.64 -3.32 13.12
CA LYS A 6 -18.90 -2.64 13.49
C LYS A 6 -18.72 -1.66 14.64
N LYS A 7 -17.88 -1.99 15.62
CA LYS A 7 -17.63 -1.11 16.77
C LYS A 7 -16.80 0.12 16.35
N ILE A 8 -15.83 -0.06 15.47
CA ILE A 8 -15.02 1.05 14.91
C ILE A 8 -15.95 2.00 14.13
N GLU A 9 -16.76 1.47 13.21
CA GLU A 9 -17.70 2.27 12.44
C GLU A 9 -18.68 3.07 13.32
N GLN A 10 -19.17 2.45 14.40
CA GLN A 10 -20.04 3.13 15.36
C GLN A 10 -19.34 4.26 16.11
N LEU A 11 -18.07 4.07 16.52
CA LEU A 11 -17.27 5.10 17.17
C LEU A 11 -16.96 6.27 16.21
N GLU A 12 -16.64 5.98 14.98
CA GLU A 12 -16.41 6.98 13.94
C GLU A 12 -17.66 7.84 13.71
N ARG A 13 -18.84 7.23 13.62
CA ARG A 13 -20.13 7.96 13.53
C ARG A 13 -20.35 8.87 14.73
N GLN A 14 -20.09 8.39 15.95
CA GLN A 14 -20.24 9.21 17.17
C GLN A 14 -19.28 10.39 17.22
N ILE A 15 -18.03 10.22 16.74
CA ILE A 15 -17.06 11.30 16.63
C ILE A 15 -17.53 12.36 15.63
N ILE A 16 -18.02 11.93 14.49
CA ILE A 16 -18.54 12.81 13.44
C ILE A 16 -19.75 13.61 13.94
N GLU A 17 -20.67 12.98 14.67
CA GLU A 17 -21.89 13.64 15.18
C GLU A 17 -21.63 14.75 16.19
N ARG A 18 -20.50 14.67 16.94
CA ARG A 18 -20.13 15.65 17.96
C ARG A 18 -19.45 16.91 17.43
N LYS A 19 -19.14 16.96 16.13
CA LYS A 19 -18.41 18.07 15.53
C LYS A 19 -19.33 19.09 14.86
N SER A 20 -18.86 20.34 14.75
CA SER A 20 -19.55 21.39 14.00
C SER A 20 -19.68 21.01 12.51
N GLY A 21 -20.61 21.62 11.79
CA GLY A 21 -20.87 21.29 10.38
C GLY A 21 -19.63 21.38 9.49
N GLN A 22 -18.74 22.33 9.75
CA GLN A 22 -17.51 22.52 8.97
C GLN A 22 -16.42 21.49 9.34
N GLU A 23 -16.24 21.23 10.63
CA GLU A 23 -15.34 20.19 11.13
C GLU A 23 -15.79 18.80 10.71
N LYS A 24 -17.11 18.55 10.70
CA LYS A 24 -17.71 17.31 10.21
C LYS A 24 -17.39 17.08 8.73
N LYS A 25 -17.53 18.12 7.89
CA LYS A 25 -17.22 18.06 6.46
C LYS A 25 -15.74 17.76 6.20
N LEU A 26 -14.85 18.42 6.94
CA LEU A 26 -13.40 18.18 6.86
C LEU A 26 -13.03 16.76 7.28
N LEU A 27 -13.56 16.28 8.40
CA LEU A 27 -13.29 14.94 8.90
C LEU A 27 -13.77 13.86 7.94
N ILE A 28 -14.98 14.00 7.38
CA ILE A 28 -15.51 13.09 6.36
C ILE A 28 -14.61 13.09 5.13
N GLN A 29 -14.12 14.26 4.70
CA GLN A 29 -13.22 14.35 3.55
C GLN A 29 -11.87 13.69 3.83
N GLU A 30 -11.35 13.76 5.06
CA GLU A 30 -10.10 13.10 5.46
C GLU A 30 -10.24 11.58 5.58
N MET A 31 -11.38 11.10 6.10
CA MET A 31 -11.67 9.66 6.22
C MET A 31 -11.84 8.98 4.85
N LYS A 32 -12.12 9.73 3.80
CA LYS A 32 -12.31 9.27 2.43
C LYS A 32 -11.02 9.20 1.61
N LYS A 33 -9.90 9.67 2.17
CA LYS A 33 -8.61 9.62 1.49
C LYS A 33 -8.00 8.23 1.55
N ILE A 34 -7.34 7.84 0.47
CA ILE A 34 -6.49 6.66 0.46
C ILE A 34 -5.39 6.85 1.50
N GLY A 35 -5.31 5.95 2.47
CA GLY A 35 -4.32 5.97 3.53
C GLY A 35 -3.02 5.25 3.15
N ILE A 36 -1.98 5.45 3.96
CA ILE A 36 -0.78 4.62 3.90
C ILE A 36 -0.95 3.40 4.81
N GLU A 37 -0.61 2.21 4.34
CA GLU A 37 -0.59 1.02 5.18
C GLU A 37 0.55 1.10 6.19
N LYS A 38 0.30 0.67 7.43
CA LYS A 38 1.35 0.58 8.45
C LYS A 38 2.38 -0.47 8.06
N LEU A 39 3.66 -0.15 8.32
CA LEU A 39 4.70 -1.17 8.25
C LEU A 39 4.39 -2.30 9.24
N PRO A 40 4.50 -3.57 8.82
CA PRO A 40 4.30 -4.72 9.72
C PRO A 40 5.47 -4.95 10.70
N TYR A 41 6.51 -4.12 10.65
CA TYR A 41 7.72 -4.18 11.46
C TYR A 41 8.30 -2.78 11.67
N SER A 42 9.27 -2.65 12.60
CA SER A 42 9.97 -1.39 12.86
C SER A 42 10.93 -1.01 11.72
N TYR A 43 11.28 0.27 11.59
CA TYR A 43 12.28 0.73 10.61
C TYR A 43 13.64 0.04 10.74
N SER A 44 14.01 -0.39 11.94
CA SER A 44 15.27 -1.09 12.20
C SER A 44 15.24 -2.59 11.97
N ALA A 45 14.09 -3.18 11.70
CA ALA A 45 13.95 -4.63 11.61
C ALA A 45 14.73 -5.25 10.44
N LEU A 46 14.96 -4.49 9.38
CA LEU A 46 15.70 -4.91 8.19
C LEU A 46 17.13 -4.37 8.13
N LYS A 47 17.69 -3.88 9.23
CA LYS A 47 18.99 -3.17 9.29
C LYS A 47 20.17 -3.94 8.69
N GLN A 48 20.08 -5.27 8.57
CA GLN A 48 21.10 -6.08 7.90
C GLN A 48 21.16 -5.85 6.38
N PHE A 49 20.08 -5.36 5.78
CA PHE A 49 19.93 -5.18 4.34
C PHE A 49 19.62 -3.72 3.97
N ILE A 50 18.78 -3.06 4.78
CA ILE A 50 18.34 -1.69 4.58
C ILE A 50 18.42 -0.99 5.94
N ASP A 51 19.21 0.08 6.04
CA ASP A 51 19.31 0.86 7.28
C ASP A 51 18.01 1.59 7.63
N SER A 52 17.88 1.99 8.90
CA SER A 52 16.64 2.60 9.41
C SER A 52 16.34 3.96 8.79
N GLU A 53 17.36 4.73 8.40
CA GLU A 53 17.19 6.03 7.77
C GLU A 53 16.64 5.86 6.36
N THR A 54 17.22 4.95 5.58
CA THR A 54 16.71 4.57 4.25
C THR A 54 15.28 4.05 4.32
N MET A 55 14.97 3.18 5.30
CA MET A 55 13.60 2.69 5.50
C MET A 55 12.62 3.82 5.82
N ASN A 56 12.98 4.70 6.75
CA ASN A 56 12.17 5.86 7.11
C ASN A 56 11.94 6.78 5.91
N PHE A 57 12.98 7.08 5.14
CA PHE A 57 12.88 7.92 3.95
C PHE A 57 12.02 7.27 2.87
N HIS A 58 12.23 5.99 2.59
CA HIS A 58 11.48 5.25 1.59
C HIS A 58 9.98 5.18 1.93
N TYR A 59 9.65 4.97 3.20
CA TYR A 59 8.26 4.93 3.65
C TYR A 59 7.62 6.32 3.74
N ASN A 60 8.24 7.26 4.47
CA ASN A 60 7.62 8.55 4.77
C ASN A 60 7.77 9.60 3.66
N LYS A 61 8.70 9.43 2.72
CA LYS A 61 8.85 10.35 1.58
C LYS A 61 8.37 9.73 0.28
N HIS A 62 8.87 8.56 -0.11
CA HIS A 62 8.49 7.96 -1.39
C HIS A 62 7.08 7.39 -1.36
N TYR A 63 6.79 6.44 -0.46
CA TYR A 63 5.47 5.81 -0.39
C TYR A 63 4.38 6.83 -0.06
N LYS A 64 4.57 7.58 1.02
CA LYS A 64 3.62 8.64 1.38
C LYS A 64 3.44 9.66 0.25
N GLY A 65 4.50 10.04 -0.43
CA GLY A 65 4.44 10.99 -1.55
C GLY A 65 3.61 10.49 -2.74
N TYR A 66 3.59 9.19 -3.03
CA TYR A 66 2.68 8.61 -4.03
C TYR A 66 1.23 8.69 -3.58
N VAL A 67 0.94 8.36 -2.33
CA VAL A 67 -0.41 8.41 -1.76
C VAL A 67 -0.95 9.83 -1.73
N ASP A 68 -0.15 10.80 -1.25
CA ASP A 68 -0.54 12.22 -1.19
C ASP A 68 -0.88 12.77 -2.60
N LYS A 69 0.01 12.52 -3.58
CA LYS A 69 -0.21 12.96 -4.98
C LYS A 69 -1.40 12.26 -5.64
N LEU A 70 -1.68 11.02 -5.27
CA LEU A 70 -2.87 10.31 -5.73
C LEU A 70 -4.13 10.98 -5.21
N ASN A 71 -4.21 11.22 -3.89
CA ASN A 71 -5.33 11.90 -3.26
C ASN A 71 -5.57 13.28 -3.88
N ASP A 72 -4.51 14.09 -4.05
CA ASP A 72 -4.60 15.39 -4.70
C ASP A 72 -5.15 15.31 -6.14
N ALA A 73 -4.74 14.29 -6.89
CA ALA A 73 -5.21 14.11 -8.26
C ALA A 73 -6.67 13.67 -8.33
N LEU A 74 -7.12 12.82 -7.39
CA LEU A 74 -8.51 12.39 -7.26
C LEU A 74 -9.42 13.55 -6.86
N ASP A 75 -9.00 14.35 -5.87
CA ASP A 75 -9.72 15.53 -5.41
C ASP A 75 -9.91 16.56 -6.54
N LYS A 76 -8.84 16.91 -7.25
CA LYS A 76 -8.89 17.86 -8.38
C LYS A 76 -9.84 17.43 -9.49
N LYS A 77 -9.96 16.13 -9.72
CA LYS A 77 -10.83 15.56 -10.77
C LYS A 77 -12.21 15.15 -10.29
N LYS A 78 -12.50 15.33 -9.00
CA LYS A 78 -13.79 15.01 -8.38
C LYS A 78 -14.22 13.55 -8.60
N TYR A 79 -13.27 12.61 -8.57
CA TYR A 79 -13.58 11.18 -8.74
C TYR A 79 -14.31 10.56 -7.54
N GLY A 80 -14.47 11.32 -6.43
CA GLY A 80 -15.13 10.82 -5.23
C GLY A 80 -14.30 9.77 -4.48
N ASP A 81 -15.00 8.95 -3.71
CA ASP A 81 -14.40 7.97 -2.81
C ASP A 81 -14.06 6.69 -3.56
N LEU A 82 -12.79 6.49 -3.84
CA LEU A 82 -12.29 5.31 -4.53
C LEU A 82 -11.23 4.62 -3.67
N GLU A 83 -11.39 3.33 -3.49
CA GLU A 83 -10.35 2.48 -2.91
C GLU A 83 -9.21 2.25 -3.90
N LEU A 84 -7.98 2.11 -3.39
CA LEU A 84 -6.79 1.92 -4.22
C LEU A 84 -6.94 0.72 -5.17
N GLU A 85 -7.50 -0.40 -4.67
CA GLU A 85 -7.74 -1.62 -5.46
C GLU A 85 -8.74 -1.38 -6.61
N GLN A 86 -9.74 -0.54 -6.40
CA GLN A 86 -10.71 -0.19 -7.46
C GLN A 86 -10.04 0.60 -8.57
N ILE A 87 -9.14 1.53 -8.20
CA ILE A 87 -8.34 2.29 -9.16
C ILE A 87 -7.41 1.35 -9.94
N ILE A 88 -6.69 0.47 -9.26
CA ILE A 88 -5.77 -0.49 -9.89
C ILE A 88 -6.50 -1.42 -10.86
N LYS A 89 -7.66 -1.97 -10.47
CA LYS A 89 -8.49 -2.83 -11.34
C LYS A 89 -8.93 -2.13 -12.63
N ASN A 90 -9.08 -0.81 -12.58
CA ASN A 90 -9.54 0.00 -13.70
C ASN A 90 -8.47 0.98 -14.21
N ILE A 91 -7.21 0.69 -13.98
CA ILE A 91 -6.08 1.63 -14.13
C ILE A 91 -5.97 2.26 -15.53
N SER A 92 -6.38 1.55 -16.56
CA SER A 92 -6.37 2.04 -17.96
C SER A 92 -7.36 3.18 -18.22
N ARG A 93 -8.38 3.37 -17.35
CA ARG A 93 -9.39 4.42 -17.46
C ARG A 93 -8.91 5.77 -16.93
N TYR A 94 -7.80 5.79 -16.21
CA TYR A 94 -7.27 7.00 -15.58
C TYR A 94 -6.13 7.61 -16.38
N ASP A 95 -5.93 8.92 -16.18
CA ASP A 95 -4.80 9.62 -16.78
C ASP A 95 -3.44 9.17 -16.18
N LYS A 96 -2.37 9.64 -16.80
CA LYS A 96 -1.00 9.29 -16.42
C LYS A 96 -0.68 9.63 -14.96
N THR A 97 -1.21 10.73 -14.42
CA THR A 97 -0.92 11.16 -13.03
C THR A 97 -1.53 10.21 -12.03
N ILE A 98 -2.81 9.86 -12.17
CA ILE A 98 -3.49 8.89 -11.31
C ILE A 98 -2.85 7.51 -11.49
N ARG A 99 -2.60 7.07 -12.73
CA ARG A 99 -1.98 5.77 -13.01
C ARG A 99 -0.62 5.63 -12.34
N ASN A 100 0.26 6.61 -12.47
CA ASN A 100 1.61 6.54 -11.91
C ASN A 100 1.57 6.55 -10.36
N ASN A 101 0.75 7.42 -9.76
CA ASN A 101 0.69 7.53 -8.31
C ASN A 101 -0.07 6.36 -7.67
N ALA A 102 -1.14 5.86 -8.27
CA ALA A 102 -1.82 4.65 -7.80
C ALA A 102 -0.92 3.41 -7.92
N GLY A 103 -0.23 3.24 -9.05
CA GLY A 103 0.75 2.17 -9.23
C GLY A 103 1.90 2.25 -8.24
N GLY A 104 2.43 3.46 -7.98
CA GLY A 104 3.45 3.70 -6.97
C GLY A 104 2.96 3.36 -5.56
N ALA A 105 1.78 3.82 -5.17
CA ALA A 105 1.18 3.51 -3.87
C ALA A 105 0.96 2.00 -3.69
N PHE A 106 0.37 1.34 -4.68
CA PHE A 106 0.11 -0.10 -4.64
C PHE A 106 1.38 -0.93 -4.56
N ASN A 107 2.39 -0.61 -5.38
CA ASN A 107 3.66 -1.35 -5.38
C ASN A 107 4.41 -1.20 -4.06
N HIS A 108 4.37 -0.02 -3.42
CA HIS A 108 5.00 0.17 -2.10
C HIS A 108 4.25 -0.59 -1.01
N ALA A 109 2.91 -0.55 -0.98
CA ALA A 109 2.12 -1.34 -0.05
C ALA A 109 2.43 -2.83 -0.17
N LEU A 110 2.46 -3.37 -1.40
CA LEU A 110 2.83 -4.76 -1.68
C LEU A 110 4.27 -5.06 -1.23
N PHE A 111 5.23 -4.17 -1.52
CA PHE A 111 6.64 -4.34 -1.16
C PHE A 111 6.83 -4.49 0.35
N TRP A 112 6.17 -3.64 1.17
CA TRP A 112 6.26 -3.72 2.62
C TRP A 112 5.74 -5.04 3.20
N ASN A 113 4.74 -5.62 2.57
CA ASN A 113 4.17 -6.92 2.97
C ASN A 113 4.97 -8.13 2.45
N MET A 114 5.76 -7.95 1.39
CA MET A 114 6.56 -9.03 0.80
C MET A 114 7.92 -9.22 1.47
N ILE A 115 8.54 -8.16 1.97
CA ILE A 115 9.81 -8.24 2.69
C ILE A 115 9.57 -8.52 4.17
N THR A 116 10.44 -9.32 4.78
CA THR A 116 10.31 -9.70 6.19
C THR A 116 11.68 -9.74 6.87
N PRO A 117 11.78 -9.30 8.14
CA PRO A 117 13.00 -9.45 8.93
C PRO A 117 13.30 -10.92 9.26
N GLU A 118 12.28 -11.79 9.22
CA GLU A 118 12.43 -13.22 9.49
C GLU A 118 12.39 -14.00 8.18
N PRO A 119 13.53 -14.59 7.74
CA PRO A 119 13.56 -15.40 6.53
C PRO A 119 12.63 -16.61 6.65
N LYS A 120 11.72 -16.74 5.72
CA LYS A 120 10.83 -17.90 5.63
C LYS A 120 11.30 -18.83 4.53
N LYS A 121 11.27 -20.14 4.81
CA LYS A 121 11.51 -21.14 3.75
C LYS A 121 10.41 -21.05 2.71
N LEU A 122 10.81 -21.01 1.45
CA LEU A 122 9.88 -21.07 0.34
C LEU A 122 9.29 -22.48 0.26
N THR A 123 7.98 -22.59 0.47
CA THR A 123 7.24 -23.86 0.51
C THR A 123 5.87 -23.70 -0.18
N GLY A 124 5.08 -24.77 -0.19
CA GLY A 124 3.70 -24.75 -0.66
C GLY A 124 3.54 -24.53 -2.16
N GLU A 125 2.41 -23.97 -2.55
CA GLU A 125 2.02 -23.80 -3.96
C GLU A 125 2.95 -22.86 -4.73
N LEU A 126 3.44 -21.81 -4.10
CA LEU A 126 4.38 -20.89 -4.75
C LEU A 126 5.68 -21.60 -5.13
N TYR A 127 6.23 -22.43 -4.24
CA TYR A 127 7.41 -23.24 -4.54
C TYR A 127 7.17 -24.16 -5.75
N LYS A 128 6.03 -24.87 -5.75
CA LYS A 128 5.65 -25.77 -6.84
C LYS A 128 5.53 -25.04 -8.18
N LYS A 129 4.89 -23.85 -8.20
CA LYS A 129 4.76 -23.02 -9.41
C LYS A 129 6.13 -22.56 -9.92
N ILE A 130 6.99 -22.07 -9.03
CA ILE A 130 8.34 -21.63 -9.38
C ILE A 130 9.16 -22.80 -9.97
N THR A 131 9.17 -23.96 -9.29
CA THR A 131 9.93 -25.10 -9.75
C THR A 131 9.38 -25.71 -11.05
N LYS A 132 8.06 -25.68 -11.23
CA LYS A 132 7.44 -26.08 -12.50
C LYS A 132 7.86 -25.19 -13.67
N GLN A 133 7.96 -23.87 -13.46
CA GLN A 133 8.27 -22.91 -14.54
C GLN A 133 9.78 -22.79 -14.79
N TYR A 134 10.59 -22.79 -13.74
CA TYR A 134 12.03 -22.51 -13.83
C TYR A 134 12.93 -23.73 -13.57
N GLY A 135 12.36 -24.87 -13.21
CA GLY A 135 13.10 -26.08 -12.83
C GLY A 135 13.60 -26.04 -11.38
N THR A 136 14.30 -24.99 -10.99
CA THR A 136 14.82 -24.80 -9.62
C THR A 136 14.61 -23.37 -9.13
N PHE A 137 14.55 -23.20 -7.81
CA PHE A 137 14.52 -21.87 -7.18
C PHE A 137 15.78 -21.04 -7.50
N THR A 138 16.94 -21.68 -7.55
CA THR A 138 18.20 -21.01 -7.92
C THR A 138 18.14 -20.41 -9.33
N ARG A 139 17.55 -21.15 -10.28
CA ARG A 139 17.37 -20.64 -11.64
C ARG A 139 16.38 -19.49 -11.69
N PHE A 140 15.24 -19.60 -11.00
CA PHE A 140 14.31 -18.50 -10.83
C PHE A 140 15.00 -17.24 -10.30
N LYS A 141 15.80 -17.39 -9.22
CA LYS A 141 16.52 -16.26 -8.61
C LYS A 141 17.46 -15.59 -9.63
N LYS A 142 18.23 -16.36 -10.39
CA LYS A 142 19.11 -15.82 -11.43
C LYS A 142 18.36 -15.06 -12.52
N GLU A 143 17.23 -15.59 -13.00
CA GLU A 143 16.43 -14.90 -14.01
C GLU A 143 15.78 -13.63 -13.44
N PHE A 144 15.28 -13.65 -12.22
CA PHE A 144 14.75 -12.48 -11.54
C PHE A 144 15.81 -11.38 -11.39
N GLU A 145 17.03 -11.73 -10.93
CA GLU A 145 18.13 -10.78 -10.74
C GLU A 145 18.59 -10.12 -12.05
N LYS A 146 18.48 -10.81 -13.20
CA LYS A 146 18.78 -10.22 -14.52
C LYS A 146 17.81 -9.09 -14.90
N ILE A 147 16.54 -9.21 -14.49
CA ILE A 147 15.50 -8.25 -14.85
C ILE A 147 15.48 -7.08 -13.84
N ALA A 148 15.89 -7.33 -12.60
CA ALA A 148 15.91 -6.34 -11.53
C ALA A 148 17.11 -5.37 -11.59
N LYS A 149 18.09 -5.62 -12.46
CA LYS A 149 19.25 -4.75 -12.73
C LYS A 149 18.94 -3.78 -13.87
#